data_3033bab644f1cc604a050a5f076600b7
#
_entry.id   3033bab644f1cc604a050a5f076600b7
#
_cell.length_a   1.000
_cell.length_b   1.000
_cell.length_c   1.000
_cell.angle_alpha   90.00
_cell.angle_beta   90.00
_cell.angle_gamma   90.00
#
_symmetry.space_group_name_H-M   'P 1'
#
loop_
_entity.id
_entity.type
_entity.pdbx_description
1 polymer ?
#
loop_
_entity_poly.entity_id
_entity_poly.type
_entity_poly.pdbx_seq_one_letter_code
_entity_poly.pdbx_strand_id
1 'polypeptide(L)'
;MTSTPPRWDLTPLYQSIDDPQIGKDLSAAAMQARRFALRGQGKIAAMRPADFGKMIADYDRLNAKTDKVSAFAEMVYTADRADKRNVAFYEKTQARTNAILSKTDFFEAEIADLSDEALNRLMTDETARKYGFWIERVRADRVDLDDKTLAQLDKNAAKTQKALMLYDKTADEIDFTLNGQKTTSSDLYAMAYSADETQRYKAGLAMNDGYKSKADIFASVVNTVAKNKAFSDEKQGFKSPVESRNKSNQIDNAVVSALVSSVDEAMPAVAHRYYALKAKWAGRDKIGYWDRNAPVSGIKPRRYTFDEAKDIVLSAYDSFDKEMGEIARGFFDEKRIDAEPRPNKEPGEYAMPIANGKPYIKMSFGGTTNDVLALAHELGHGIHYELAKKQGSLGMQMPVTTEETASIFGEMLAFDTLLKREKDPKQRFALLSDKMNRVMLTTFRQIALHHYEEDIHNTVREKGAVSVPEINSAWTNAQQKMMGPAVINDERSSSCWADVPHLLKTPFYVYGYAYGECMTSSLYQVYKDGKIADFPKKYKEMLAKGATERPDKLLKPFGLDVSKPDFWKQGLGMMKGYVDRLEQLTPDLTQNRNAAVIKQSRTVGR
;
A
#
# COMPACT_ATOMS: atom_id res chain seq x y z
N MET A 1 -8.82 -24.18 -25.55
CA MET A 1 -9.83 -23.96 -24.49
C MET A 1 -9.16 -23.07 -23.46
N THR A 2 -9.69 -21.88 -23.21
CA THR A 2 -9.17 -21.00 -22.14
C THR A 2 -9.52 -21.63 -20.80
N SER A 3 -8.53 -22.01 -20.00
CA SER A 3 -8.79 -22.52 -18.64
C SER A 3 -9.44 -21.41 -17.82
N THR A 4 -10.54 -21.73 -17.14
CA THR A 4 -11.16 -20.82 -16.18
C THR A 4 -10.16 -20.55 -15.04
N PRO A 5 -9.94 -19.29 -14.63
CA PRO A 5 -9.09 -19.01 -13.47
C PRO A 5 -9.52 -19.80 -12.24
N PRO A 6 -8.61 -20.28 -11.39
CA PRO A 6 -8.92 -21.19 -10.30
C PRO A 6 -9.69 -20.50 -9.16
N ARG A 7 -10.34 -21.34 -8.35
CA ARG A 7 -10.80 -21.02 -7.00
C ARG A 7 -9.90 -21.71 -5.98
N TRP A 8 -9.71 -21.10 -4.84
CA TRP A 8 -8.96 -21.72 -3.75
C TRP A 8 -9.69 -22.88 -3.10
N ASP A 9 -8.92 -23.78 -2.49
CA ASP A 9 -9.39 -24.83 -1.63
C ASP A 9 -9.08 -24.49 -0.17
N LEU A 10 -10.09 -24.14 0.62
CA LEU A 10 -9.94 -23.79 2.03
C LEU A 10 -10.10 -24.99 2.98
N THR A 11 -10.39 -26.18 2.46
CA THR A 11 -10.60 -27.40 3.27
C THR A 11 -9.40 -27.81 4.13
N PRO A 12 -8.12 -27.46 3.77
CA PRO A 12 -7.00 -27.68 4.68
C PRO A 12 -7.05 -26.84 5.97
N LEU A 13 -7.83 -25.75 5.98
CA LEU A 13 -8.04 -24.94 7.19
C LEU A 13 -9.23 -25.46 8.00
N TYR A 14 -10.39 -25.54 7.35
CA TYR A 14 -11.66 -26.08 7.89
C TYR A 14 -12.51 -26.62 6.74
N GLN A 15 -13.24 -27.70 6.98
CA GLN A 15 -14.04 -28.37 5.94
C GLN A 15 -15.20 -27.51 5.40
N SER A 16 -15.77 -26.64 6.24
CA SER A 16 -16.82 -25.68 5.90
C SER A 16 -17.03 -24.67 7.04
N ILE A 17 -17.91 -23.70 6.84
CA ILE A 17 -18.34 -22.77 7.90
C ILE A 17 -19.04 -23.46 9.09
N ASP A 18 -19.51 -24.68 8.89
CA ASP A 18 -20.18 -25.50 9.92
C ASP A 18 -19.20 -26.52 10.56
N ASP A 19 -17.90 -26.48 10.22
CA ASP A 19 -16.92 -27.41 10.79
C ASP A 19 -16.87 -27.28 12.33
N PRO A 20 -17.16 -28.38 13.08
CA PRO A 20 -17.14 -28.34 14.53
C PRO A 20 -15.75 -28.02 15.13
N GLN A 21 -14.66 -28.15 14.33
CA GLN A 21 -13.31 -27.78 14.77
C GLN A 21 -13.18 -26.27 15.02
N ILE A 22 -13.89 -25.42 14.26
CA ILE A 22 -13.94 -23.96 14.49
C ILE A 22 -14.42 -23.65 15.92
N GLY A 23 -15.51 -24.30 16.34
CA GLY A 23 -16.06 -24.15 17.69
C GLY A 23 -15.11 -24.60 18.79
N LYS A 24 -14.37 -25.69 18.55
CA LYS A 24 -13.36 -26.23 19.47
C LYS A 24 -12.15 -25.27 19.58
N ASP A 25 -11.64 -24.77 18.45
CA ASP A 25 -10.50 -23.86 18.41
C ASP A 25 -10.80 -22.54 19.12
N LEU A 26 -11.96 -21.93 18.85
CA LEU A 26 -12.39 -20.71 19.55
C LEU A 26 -12.62 -20.95 21.05
N SER A 27 -13.15 -22.11 21.45
CA SER A 27 -13.34 -22.44 22.86
C SER A 27 -12.01 -22.65 23.57
N ALA A 28 -11.06 -23.32 22.94
CA ALA A 28 -9.70 -23.49 23.43
C ALA A 28 -8.97 -22.15 23.56
N ALA A 29 -9.10 -21.26 22.56
CA ALA A 29 -8.55 -19.90 22.59
C ALA A 29 -9.15 -19.08 23.75
N ALA A 30 -10.48 -19.15 23.95
CA ALA A 30 -11.15 -18.47 25.06
C ALA A 30 -10.66 -18.94 26.46
N MET A 31 -10.45 -20.25 26.62
CA MET A 31 -9.86 -20.79 27.86
C MET A 31 -8.41 -20.36 28.05
N GLN A 32 -7.63 -20.33 26.95
CA GLN A 32 -6.25 -19.89 26.97
C GLN A 32 -6.16 -18.41 27.36
N ALA A 33 -6.99 -17.52 26.75
CA ALA A 33 -7.04 -16.10 27.07
C ALA A 33 -7.41 -15.85 28.56
N ARG A 34 -8.39 -16.60 29.12
CA ARG A 34 -8.75 -16.50 30.55
C ARG A 34 -7.58 -16.89 31.44
N ARG A 35 -6.90 -18.00 31.16
CA ARG A 35 -5.72 -18.45 31.94
C ARG A 35 -4.57 -17.44 31.81
N PHE A 36 -4.40 -16.86 30.65
CA PHE A 36 -3.41 -15.83 30.38
C PHE A 36 -3.65 -14.60 31.24
N ALA A 37 -4.89 -14.08 31.28
CA ALA A 37 -5.26 -12.95 32.12
C ALA A 37 -5.04 -13.24 33.63
N LEU A 38 -5.53 -14.38 34.14
CA LEU A 38 -5.35 -14.75 35.54
C LEU A 38 -3.87 -14.85 35.96
N ARG A 39 -2.99 -15.26 35.04
CA ARG A 39 -1.56 -15.38 35.29
C ARG A 39 -0.84 -14.05 35.26
N GLY A 40 -1.23 -13.14 34.37
CA GLY A 40 -0.45 -11.96 33.97
C GLY A 40 -0.99 -10.63 34.43
N GLN A 41 -2.30 -10.44 34.45
CA GLN A 41 -2.89 -9.12 34.66
C GLN A 41 -2.47 -8.50 36.00
N GLY A 42 -1.91 -7.30 35.96
CA GLY A 42 -1.36 -6.56 37.08
C GLY A 42 -0.05 -7.12 37.65
N LYS A 43 0.64 -8.03 36.91
CA LYS A 43 1.82 -8.75 37.44
C LYS A 43 3.05 -8.70 36.55
N ILE A 44 2.96 -8.13 35.34
CA ILE A 44 4.04 -8.19 34.31
C ILE A 44 5.33 -7.60 34.86
N ALA A 45 5.28 -6.42 35.48
CA ALA A 45 6.46 -5.76 36.04
C ALA A 45 7.20 -6.58 37.12
N ALA A 46 6.50 -7.43 37.87
CA ALA A 46 7.08 -8.24 38.93
C ALA A 46 7.46 -9.68 38.51
N MET A 47 7.22 -10.04 37.24
CA MET A 47 7.50 -11.41 36.76
C MET A 47 8.99 -11.73 36.78
N ARG A 48 9.30 -13.02 36.88
CA ARG A 48 10.65 -13.52 36.56
C ARG A 48 10.86 -13.49 35.03
N PRO A 49 12.09 -13.26 34.55
CA PRO A 49 12.38 -13.22 33.11
C PRO A 49 11.82 -14.43 32.33
N ALA A 50 12.03 -15.64 32.80
CA ALA A 50 11.55 -16.86 32.13
C ALA A 50 10.00 -16.97 32.10
N ASP A 51 9.31 -16.48 33.11
CA ASP A 51 7.84 -16.46 33.14
C ASP A 51 7.30 -15.44 32.14
N PHE A 52 7.96 -14.29 31.99
CA PHE A 52 7.65 -13.26 30.99
C PHE A 52 7.87 -13.78 29.57
N GLY A 53 9.04 -14.39 29.28
CA GLY A 53 9.29 -14.98 27.96
C GLY A 53 8.27 -16.04 27.58
N LYS A 54 7.91 -16.92 28.53
CA LYS A 54 6.83 -17.89 28.33
C LYS A 54 5.48 -17.22 28.08
N MET A 55 5.23 -16.11 28.75
CA MET A 55 3.96 -15.37 28.56
C MET A 55 3.85 -14.75 27.19
N ILE A 56 4.91 -14.15 26.66
CA ILE A 56 4.92 -13.62 25.27
C ILE A 56 4.69 -14.77 24.26
N ALA A 57 5.38 -15.90 24.44
CA ALA A 57 5.19 -17.06 23.57
C ALA A 57 3.76 -17.64 23.64
N ASP A 58 3.11 -17.57 24.82
CA ASP A 58 1.70 -17.96 24.97
C ASP A 58 0.77 -16.97 24.25
N TYR A 59 1.08 -15.66 24.29
CA TYR A 59 0.36 -14.61 23.59
C TYR A 59 0.45 -14.79 22.06
N ASP A 60 1.65 -15.02 21.56
CA ASP A 60 1.88 -15.32 20.14
C ASP A 60 1.08 -16.53 19.65
N ARG A 61 1.07 -17.63 20.43
CA ARG A 61 0.28 -18.82 20.11
C ARG A 61 -1.23 -18.60 20.17
N LEU A 62 -1.69 -17.73 21.06
CA LEU A 62 -3.11 -17.36 21.14
C LEU A 62 -3.52 -16.57 19.91
N ASN A 63 -2.73 -15.57 19.53
CA ASN A 63 -2.97 -14.80 18.30
C ASN A 63 -2.98 -15.71 17.06
N ALA A 64 -1.97 -16.57 16.90
CA ALA A 64 -1.92 -17.51 15.76
C ALA A 64 -3.17 -18.39 15.64
N LYS A 65 -3.78 -18.78 16.76
CA LYS A 65 -5.00 -19.60 16.78
C LYS A 65 -6.25 -18.79 16.40
N THR A 66 -6.39 -17.57 16.91
CA THR A 66 -7.50 -16.68 16.53
C THR A 66 -7.38 -16.21 15.11
N ASP A 67 -6.17 -15.88 14.65
CA ASP A 67 -5.87 -15.44 13.28
C ASP A 67 -6.27 -16.50 12.26
N LYS A 68 -5.98 -17.78 12.51
CA LYS A 68 -6.39 -18.88 11.61
C LYS A 68 -7.90 -18.89 11.38
N VAL A 69 -8.70 -18.77 12.44
CA VAL A 69 -10.17 -18.80 12.34
C VAL A 69 -10.69 -17.52 11.67
N SER A 70 -10.14 -16.36 12.04
CA SER A 70 -10.49 -15.06 11.45
C SER A 70 -10.17 -15.02 9.96
N ALA A 71 -8.98 -15.48 9.57
CA ALA A 71 -8.57 -15.53 8.16
C ALA A 71 -9.48 -16.45 7.34
N PHE A 72 -9.84 -17.64 7.86
CA PHE A 72 -10.80 -18.51 7.18
C PHE A 72 -12.15 -17.83 7.00
N ALA A 73 -12.69 -17.19 8.04
CA ALA A 73 -13.97 -16.49 7.97
C ALA A 73 -13.94 -15.33 6.97
N GLU A 74 -12.86 -14.56 6.93
CA GLU A 74 -12.66 -13.46 6.00
C GLU A 74 -12.56 -13.95 4.55
N MET A 75 -11.79 -15.01 4.29
CA MET A 75 -11.67 -15.59 2.96
C MET A 75 -13.02 -16.14 2.43
N VAL A 76 -13.82 -16.76 3.30
CA VAL A 76 -15.18 -17.21 2.93
C VAL A 76 -16.09 -16.02 2.62
N TYR A 77 -16.04 -14.98 3.46
CA TYR A 77 -16.85 -13.76 3.29
C TYR A 77 -16.48 -13.00 2.02
N THR A 78 -15.18 -12.75 1.79
CA THR A 78 -14.71 -11.97 0.64
C THR A 78 -14.86 -12.70 -0.68
N ALA A 79 -14.98 -14.03 -0.64
CA ALA A 79 -15.27 -14.86 -1.80
C ALA A 79 -16.72 -14.70 -2.32
N ASP A 80 -17.69 -14.47 -1.44
CA ASP A 80 -19.10 -14.17 -1.78
C ASP A 80 -19.77 -13.39 -0.66
N ARG A 81 -19.86 -12.07 -0.83
CA ARG A 81 -20.46 -11.11 0.12
C ARG A 81 -21.99 -11.07 0.11
N ALA A 82 -22.63 -11.70 -0.86
CA ALA A 82 -24.09 -11.76 -0.92
C ALA A 82 -24.67 -13.01 -0.21
N ASP A 83 -23.86 -14.03 0.02
CA ASP A 83 -24.29 -15.19 0.80
C ASP A 83 -24.47 -14.80 2.28
N LYS A 84 -25.73 -14.76 2.73
CA LYS A 84 -26.08 -14.37 4.12
C LYS A 84 -25.48 -15.29 5.18
N ARG A 85 -25.18 -16.55 4.85
CA ARG A 85 -24.53 -17.50 5.77
C ARG A 85 -23.06 -17.12 5.97
N ASN A 86 -22.37 -16.75 4.89
CA ASN A 86 -20.98 -16.29 4.93
C ASN A 86 -20.85 -15.00 5.72
N VAL A 87 -21.75 -14.03 5.47
CA VAL A 87 -21.81 -12.76 6.23
C VAL A 87 -22.00 -13.02 7.72
N ALA A 88 -23.04 -13.77 8.09
CA ALA A 88 -23.35 -14.08 9.49
C ALA A 88 -22.22 -14.87 10.18
N PHE A 89 -21.58 -15.78 9.45
CA PHE A 89 -20.43 -16.53 9.96
C PHE A 89 -19.22 -15.61 10.22
N TYR A 90 -18.91 -14.71 9.28
CA TYR A 90 -17.83 -13.73 9.43
C TYR A 90 -18.07 -12.81 10.63
N GLU A 91 -19.24 -12.15 10.70
CA GLU A 91 -19.60 -11.26 11.80
C GLU A 91 -19.53 -11.95 13.17
N LYS A 92 -20.10 -13.15 13.28
CA LYS A 92 -20.08 -13.96 14.51
C LYS A 92 -18.66 -14.35 14.89
N THR A 93 -17.81 -14.68 13.91
CA THR A 93 -16.42 -15.06 14.16
C THR A 93 -15.64 -13.87 14.66
N GLN A 94 -15.74 -12.70 13.99
CA GLN A 94 -15.09 -11.47 14.40
C GLN A 94 -15.50 -11.03 15.81
N ALA A 95 -16.80 -11.03 16.10
CA ALA A 95 -17.27 -10.70 17.44
C ALA A 95 -16.70 -11.64 18.51
N ARG A 96 -16.58 -12.93 18.21
CA ARG A 96 -16.08 -13.93 19.15
C ARG A 96 -14.57 -13.85 19.32
N THR A 97 -13.80 -13.65 18.28
CA THR A 97 -12.33 -13.48 18.35
C THR A 97 -11.98 -12.19 19.08
N ASN A 98 -12.67 -11.08 18.80
CA ASN A 98 -12.50 -9.81 19.54
C ASN A 98 -12.78 -9.98 21.03
N ALA A 99 -13.86 -10.68 21.41
CA ALA A 99 -14.18 -10.96 22.81
C ALA A 99 -13.16 -11.91 23.51
N ILE A 100 -12.41 -12.69 22.73
CA ILE A 100 -11.29 -13.51 23.25
C ILE A 100 -10.07 -12.64 23.47
N LEU A 101 -9.67 -11.86 22.47
CA LEU A 101 -8.46 -11.05 22.48
C LEU A 101 -8.56 -9.88 23.47
N SER A 102 -9.74 -9.28 23.67
CA SER A 102 -9.94 -8.21 24.67
C SER A 102 -9.56 -8.60 26.09
N LYS A 103 -9.51 -9.91 26.40
CA LYS A 103 -9.01 -10.38 27.69
C LYS A 103 -7.49 -10.30 27.85
N THR A 104 -6.79 -10.04 26.76
CA THR A 104 -5.33 -9.95 26.71
C THR A 104 -4.81 -8.54 26.45
N ASP A 105 -5.70 -7.54 26.24
CA ASP A 105 -5.33 -6.15 25.94
C ASP A 105 -4.44 -5.53 27.03
N PHE A 106 -4.63 -5.95 28.29
CA PHE A 106 -3.78 -5.54 29.41
C PHE A 106 -2.29 -5.83 29.16
N PHE A 107 -1.97 -6.85 28.36
CA PHE A 107 -0.60 -7.32 28.20
C PHE A 107 0.26 -6.31 27.43
N GLU A 108 -0.24 -5.81 26.33
CA GLU A 108 0.44 -4.74 25.60
C GLU A 108 0.48 -3.44 26.41
N ALA A 109 -0.63 -3.10 27.08
CA ALA A 109 -0.68 -1.91 27.95
C ALA A 109 0.36 -2.00 29.07
N GLU A 110 0.42 -3.11 29.83
CA GLU A 110 1.40 -3.26 30.91
C GLU A 110 2.84 -3.32 30.41
N ILE A 111 3.11 -3.90 29.21
CA ILE A 111 4.45 -3.85 28.59
C ILE A 111 4.82 -2.41 28.19
N ALA A 112 3.88 -1.66 27.64
CA ALA A 112 4.08 -0.25 27.33
C ALA A 112 4.47 0.55 28.57
N ASP A 113 3.87 0.25 29.73
CA ASP A 113 4.06 0.97 31.00
C ASP A 113 5.28 0.51 31.81
N LEU A 114 5.98 -0.55 31.39
CA LEU A 114 7.18 -1.01 32.12
C LEU A 114 8.25 0.10 32.20
N SER A 115 8.88 0.26 33.38
CA SER A 115 10.09 1.03 33.48
C SER A 115 11.24 0.36 32.70
N ASP A 116 12.24 1.16 32.29
CA ASP A 116 13.39 0.62 31.55
C ASP A 116 14.16 -0.42 32.36
N GLU A 117 14.26 -0.25 33.70
CA GLU A 117 14.91 -1.21 34.61
C GLU A 117 14.12 -2.53 34.62
N ALA A 118 12.78 -2.47 34.74
CA ALA A 118 11.94 -3.65 34.72
C ALA A 118 12.02 -4.39 33.38
N LEU A 119 11.97 -3.64 32.27
CA LEU A 119 12.11 -4.22 30.94
C LEU A 119 13.48 -4.87 30.73
N ASN A 120 14.58 -4.16 31.04
CA ASN A 120 15.94 -4.69 30.90
C ASN A 120 16.12 -5.98 31.69
N ARG A 121 15.54 -6.06 32.90
CA ARG A 121 15.54 -7.28 33.71
C ARG A 121 14.75 -8.41 33.03
N LEU A 122 13.56 -8.14 32.49
CA LEU A 122 12.72 -9.14 31.83
C LEU A 122 13.33 -9.64 30.52
N MET A 123 14.01 -8.76 29.79
CA MET A 123 14.70 -9.06 28.54
C MET A 123 15.99 -9.87 28.70
N THR A 124 16.39 -10.26 29.91
CA THR A 124 17.47 -11.23 30.11
C THR A 124 17.10 -12.64 29.66
N ASP A 125 15.81 -12.96 29.56
CA ASP A 125 15.33 -14.23 29.01
C ASP A 125 15.50 -14.32 27.50
N GLU A 126 15.96 -15.48 27.01
CA GLU A 126 16.23 -15.71 25.59
C GLU A 126 14.94 -15.66 24.75
N THR A 127 13.84 -16.22 25.27
CA THR A 127 12.55 -16.22 24.59
C THR A 127 11.99 -14.80 24.48
N ALA A 128 12.07 -14.01 25.56
CA ALA A 128 11.66 -12.61 25.54
C ALA A 128 12.45 -11.80 24.49
N ARG A 129 13.78 -12.01 24.39
CA ARG A 129 14.62 -11.34 23.40
C ARG A 129 14.21 -11.60 21.94
N LYS A 130 13.66 -12.77 21.62
CA LYS A 130 13.14 -13.06 20.26
C LYS A 130 12.00 -12.13 19.86
N TYR A 131 11.25 -11.62 20.84
CA TYR A 131 10.15 -10.68 20.63
C TYR A 131 10.54 -9.22 20.89
N GLY A 132 11.84 -8.93 21.02
CA GLY A 132 12.35 -7.58 21.34
C GLY A 132 11.80 -6.51 20.39
N PHE A 133 11.75 -6.80 19.09
CA PHE A 133 11.21 -5.88 18.10
C PHE A 133 9.71 -5.59 18.32
N TRP A 134 8.91 -6.61 18.62
CA TRP A 134 7.49 -6.42 18.94
C TRP A 134 7.31 -5.59 20.22
N ILE A 135 8.13 -5.84 21.26
CA ILE A 135 8.13 -5.05 22.49
C ILE A 135 8.51 -3.59 22.21
N GLU A 136 9.55 -3.35 21.40
CA GLU A 136 9.91 -1.99 20.97
C GLU A 136 8.75 -1.29 20.28
N ARG A 137 8.00 -2.00 19.41
CA ARG A 137 6.82 -1.47 18.73
C ARG A 137 5.70 -1.13 19.71
N VAL A 138 5.37 -2.03 20.63
CA VAL A 138 4.35 -1.81 21.68
C VAL A 138 4.73 -0.59 22.54
N ARG A 139 6.01 -0.37 22.80
CA ARG A 139 6.50 0.77 23.58
C ARG A 139 6.71 2.04 22.76
N ALA A 140 6.74 1.95 21.44
CA ALA A 140 6.97 3.11 20.58
C ALA A 140 5.90 4.19 20.75
N ASP A 141 4.66 3.79 21.02
CA ASP A 141 3.53 4.70 21.22
C ASP A 141 3.37 5.17 22.68
N ARG A 142 4.22 4.67 23.60
CA ARG A 142 4.21 5.13 24.98
C ARG A 142 4.59 6.60 25.06
N VAL A 143 3.74 7.36 25.71
CA VAL A 143 3.99 8.76 26.02
C VAL A 143 3.73 8.94 27.51
N ASP A 144 4.73 9.44 28.22
CA ASP A 144 4.62 9.76 29.65
C ASP A 144 3.93 11.13 29.79
N LEU A 145 2.60 11.11 29.82
CA LEU A 145 1.75 12.31 29.88
C LEU A 145 0.88 12.26 31.16
N ASP A 146 0.64 13.44 31.73
CA ASP A 146 -0.28 13.56 32.86
C ASP A 146 -1.73 13.27 32.46
N ASP A 147 -2.56 12.84 33.44
CA ASP A 147 -3.97 12.46 33.23
C ASP A 147 -4.80 13.57 32.56
N LYS A 148 -4.50 14.84 32.80
CA LYS A 148 -5.20 15.97 32.20
C LYS A 148 -4.90 16.06 30.71
N THR A 149 -3.65 15.85 30.33
CA THR A 149 -3.21 15.84 28.95
C THR A 149 -3.80 14.63 28.21
N LEU A 150 -3.77 13.44 28.82
CA LEU A 150 -4.42 12.24 28.26
C LEU A 150 -5.92 12.46 28.02
N ALA A 151 -6.65 12.97 29.03
CA ALA A 151 -8.06 13.28 28.87
C ALA A 151 -8.34 14.33 27.78
N GLN A 152 -7.41 15.26 27.53
CA GLN A 152 -7.53 16.23 26.42
C GLN A 152 -7.26 15.58 25.05
N LEU A 153 -6.29 14.66 24.97
CA LEU A 153 -6.04 13.88 23.75
C LEU A 153 -7.26 13.04 23.37
N ASP A 154 -7.90 12.36 24.34
CA ASP A 154 -9.13 11.60 24.11
C ASP A 154 -10.27 12.47 23.57
N LYS A 155 -10.46 13.66 24.15
CA LYS A 155 -11.44 14.63 23.66
C LYS A 155 -11.14 15.07 22.22
N ASN A 156 -9.86 15.29 21.91
CA ASN A 156 -9.44 15.68 20.57
C ASN A 156 -9.58 14.53 19.57
N ALA A 157 -9.27 13.30 19.97
CA ALA A 157 -9.52 12.11 19.16
C ALA A 157 -11.02 11.96 18.82
N ALA A 158 -11.91 12.13 19.81
CA ALA A 158 -13.34 12.10 19.58
C ALA A 158 -13.83 13.22 18.64
N LYS A 159 -13.22 14.44 18.70
CA LYS A 159 -13.52 15.52 17.76
C LYS A 159 -13.04 15.17 16.35
N THR A 160 -11.84 14.63 16.22
CA THR A 160 -11.29 14.16 14.94
C THR A 160 -12.21 13.11 14.33
N GLN A 161 -12.64 12.12 15.10
CA GLN A 161 -13.56 11.09 14.61
C GLN A 161 -14.88 11.66 14.09
N LYS A 162 -15.48 12.63 14.82
CA LYS A 162 -16.68 13.33 14.36
C LYS A 162 -16.45 14.12 13.07
N ALA A 163 -15.29 14.77 12.94
CA ALA A 163 -14.93 15.51 11.73
C ALA A 163 -14.75 14.56 10.54
N LEU A 164 -14.13 13.38 10.74
CA LEU A 164 -13.99 12.37 9.69
C LEU A 164 -15.34 11.77 9.28
N MET A 165 -16.26 11.54 10.22
CA MET A 165 -17.65 11.14 9.89
C MET A 165 -18.36 12.23 9.07
N LEU A 166 -18.12 13.51 9.38
CA LEU A 166 -18.66 14.63 8.60
C LEU A 166 -18.07 14.65 7.18
N TYR A 167 -16.75 14.38 7.05
CA TYR A 167 -16.10 14.24 5.74
C TYR A 167 -16.76 13.15 4.91
N ASP A 168 -16.88 11.93 5.44
CA ASP A 168 -17.47 10.79 4.72
C ASP A 168 -18.91 11.11 4.28
N LYS A 169 -19.74 11.58 5.21
CA LYS A 169 -21.12 12.00 4.90
C LYS A 169 -21.18 13.08 3.82
N THR A 170 -20.32 14.10 3.93
CA THR A 170 -20.31 15.19 2.95
C THR A 170 -19.86 14.72 1.57
N ALA A 171 -18.87 13.81 1.51
CA ALA A 171 -18.39 13.22 0.26
C ALA A 171 -19.49 12.37 -0.43
N ASP A 172 -20.24 11.59 0.35
CA ASP A 172 -21.37 10.79 -0.15
C ASP A 172 -22.54 11.65 -0.65
N GLU A 173 -22.70 12.86 -0.10
CA GLU A 173 -23.76 13.82 -0.45
C GLU A 173 -23.39 14.78 -1.60
N ILE A 174 -22.23 14.62 -2.25
CA ILE A 174 -21.86 15.44 -3.40
C ILE A 174 -22.73 15.06 -4.61
N ASP A 175 -23.47 16.03 -5.10
CA ASP A 175 -24.19 15.94 -6.37
C ASP A 175 -23.24 16.27 -7.54
N PHE A 176 -22.54 15.27 -8.04
CA PHE A 176 -21.74 15.45 -9.26
C PHE A 176 -22.66 15.62 -10.47
N THR A 177 -22.36 16.57 -11.32
CA THR A 177 -23.15 16.88 -12.52
C THR A 177 -22.27 16.84 -13.77
N LEU A 178 -22.67 16.04 -14.76
CA LEU A 178 -22.02 15.93 -16.06
C LEU A 178 -23.02 16.28 -17.18
N ASN A 179 -22.73 17.31 -17.96
CA ASN A 179 -23.64 17.79 -19.02
C ASN A 179 -25.08 18.07 -18.53
N GLY A 180 -25.24 18.56 -17.28
CA GLY A 180 -26.53 18.86 -16.68
C GLY A 180 -27.28 17.66 -16.08
N GLN A 181 -26.68 16.48 -16.09
CA GLN A 181 -27.25 15.26 -15.51
C GLN A 181 -26.46 14.81 -14.29
N LYS A 182 -27.13 14.26 -13.28
CA LYS A 182 -26.48 13.64 -12.12
C LYS A 182 -25.62 12.44 -12.56
N THR A 183 -24.45 12.31 -11.95
CA THR A 183 -23.53 11.21 -12.16
C THR A 183 -22.87 10.81 -10.82
N THR A 184 -22.13 9.74 -10.81
CA THR A 184 -21.39 9.26 -9.63
C THR A 184 -19.90 9.59 -9.73
N SER A 185 -19.21 9.64 -8.58
CA SER A 185 -17.74 9.73 -8.57
C SER A 185 -17.10 8.57 -9.32
N SER A 186 -17.63 7.34 -9.17
CA SER A 186 -17.13 6.16 -9.88
C SER A 186 -17.21 6.29 -11.40
N ASP A 187 -18.30 6.85 -11.95
CA ASP A 187 -18.43 7.09 -13.39
C ASP A 187 -17.41 8.15 -13.86
N LEU A 188 -17.23 9.22 -13.08
CA LEU A 188 -16.25 10.26 -13.39
C LEU A 188 -14.81 9.71 -13.34
N TYR A 189 -14.51 8.84 -12.38
CA TYR A 189 -13.21 8.15 -12.34
C TYR A 189 -12.98 7.27 -13.57
N ALA A 190 -13.97 6.47 -13.97
CA ALA A 190 -13.87 5.66 -15.20
C ALA A 190 -13.60 6.54 -16.43
N MET A 191 -14.29 7.69 -16.54
CA MET A 191 -14.09 8.66 -17.62
C MET A 191 -12.72 9.33 -17.59
N ALA A 192 -12.10 9.53 -16.43
CA ALA A 192 -10.75 10.10 -16.30
C ALA A 192 -9.65 9.21 -16.94
N TYR A 193 -9.95 7.94 -17.19
CA TYR A 193 -9.08 7.00 -17.92
C TYR A 193 -9.54 6.75 -19.38
N SER A 194 -10.57 7.47 -19.85
CA SER A 194 -11.05 7.33 -21.23
C SER A 194 -9.97 7.69 -22.26
N ALA A 195 -9.99 7.04 -23.42
CA ALA A 195 -9.19 7.45 -24.56
C ALA A 195 -9.67 8.79 -25.15
N ASP A 196 -10.95 9.15 -24.95
CA ASP A 196 -11.53 10.43 -25.39
C ASP A 196 -11.16 11.56 -24.43
N GLU A 197 -10.41 12.54 -24.93
CA GLU A 197 -9.98 13.72 -24.18
C GLU A 197 -11.15 14.56 -23.68
N THR A 198 -12.21 14.71 -24.49
CA THR A 198 -13.38 15.51 -24.10
C THR A 198 -14.06 14.90 -22.86
N GLN A 199 -14.11 13.57 -22.80
CA GLN A 199 -14.64 12.86 -21.62
C GLN A 199 -13.74 13.10 -20.40
N ARG A 200 -12.42 12.97 -20.52
CA ARG A 200 -11.48 13.24 -19.43
C ARG A 200 -11.60 14.67 -18.91
N TYR A 201 -11.65 15.66 -19.83
CA TYR A 201 -11.80 17.06 -19.48
C TYR A 201 -13.09 17.32 -18.70
N LYS A 202 -14.23 16.87 -19.24
CA LYS A 202 -15.53 17.05 -18.59
C LYS A 202 -15.61 16.36 -17.23
N ALA A 203 -15.06 15.14 -17.12
CA ALA A 203 -15.01 14.41 -15.86
C ALA A 203 -14.15 15.15 -14.83
N GLY A 204 -12.97 15.65 -15.24
CA GLY A 204 -12.08 16.41 -14.36
C GLY A 204 -12.73 17.69 -13.84
N LEU A 205 -13.45 18.44 -14.69
CA LEU A 205 -14.21 19.62 -14.26
C LEU A 205 -15.34 19.25 -13.31
N ALA A 206 -16.15 18.24 -13.65
CA ALA A 206 -17.28 17.80 -12.81
C ALA A 206 -16.81 17.35 -11.42
N MET A 207 -15.67 16.66 -11.34
CA MET A 207 -15.05 16.27 -10.05
C MET A 207 -14.62 17.52 -9.26
N ASN A 208 -13.86 18.43 -9.88
CA ASN A 208 -13.42 19.66 -9.20
C ASN A 208 -14.58 20.49 -8.69
N ASP A 209 -15.62 20.70 -9.52
CA ASP A 209 -16.79 21.51 -9.16
C ASP A 209 -17.60 20.85 -8.06
N GLY A 210 -17.75 19.52 -8.08
CA GLY A 210 -18.39 18.76 -7.00
C GLY A 210 -17.70 19.00 -5.66
N TYR A 211 -16.38 18.78 -5.59
CA TYR A 211 -15.61 19.02 -4.36
C TYR A 211 -15.58 20.49 -3.95
N LYS A 212 -15.47 21.41 -4.91
CA LYS A 212 -15.53 22.86 -4.66
C LYS A 212 -16.84 23.28 -4.01
N SER A 213 -17.97 22.66 -4.35
CA SER A 213 -19.29 22.96 -3.77
C SER A 213 -19.37 22.72 -2.26
N LYS A 214 -18.45 21.92 -1.69
CA LYS A 214 -18.38 21.56 -0.26
C LYS A 214 -17.04 21.98 0.38
N ALA A 215 -16.26 22.80 -0.30
CA ALA A 215 -14.88 23.13 0.11
C ALA A 215 -14.79 23.68 1.53
N ASP A 216 -15.75 24.52 1.97
CA ASP A 216 -15.75 25.08 3.32
C ASP A 216 -15.93 24.02 4.41
N ILE A 217 -16.76 23.01 4.15
CA ILE A 217 -16.96 21.88 5.08
C ILE A 217 -15.69 21.06 5.15
N PHE A 218 -15.12 20.69 4.01
CA PHE A 218 -13.86 19.94 3.94
C PHE A 218 -12.71 20.71 4.59
N ALA A 219 -12.59 22.02 4.39
CA ALA A 219 -11.59 22.86 5.04
C ALA A 219 -11.75 22.87 6.57
N SER A 220 -12.99 22.86 7.08
CA SER A 220 -13.25 22.73 8.52
C SER A 220 -12.75 21.39 9.07
N VAL A 221 -12.91 20.30 8.30
CA VAL A 221 -12.37 18.98 8.66
C VAL A 221 -10.84 18.99 8.66
N VAL A 222 -10.20 19.52 7.59
CA VAL A 222 -8.73 19.69 7.49
C VAL A 222 -8.21 20.43 8.74
N ASN A 223 -8.81 21.56 9.06
CA ASN A 223 -8.41 22.36 10.22
C ASN A 223 -8.57 21.60 11.55
N THR A 224 -9.64 20.82 11.71
CA THR A 224 -9.86 20.03 12.92
C THR A 224 -8.80 18.94 13.07
N VAL A 225 -8.54 18.18 12.01
CA VAL A 225 -7.53 17.12 11.99
C VAL A 225 -6.14 17.70 12.27
N ALA A 226 -5.74 18.74 11.54
CA ALA A 226 -4.42 19.34 11.65
C ALA A 226 -4.17 19.99 13.02
N LYS A 227 -5.17 20.70 13.61
CA LYS A 227 -5.07 21.27 14.97
C LYS A 227 -4.93 20.20 16.04
N ASN A 228 -5.75 19.14 15.97
CA ASN A 228 -5.70 18.07 16.96
C ASN A 228 -4.39 17.30 16.85
N LYS A 229 -3.89 17.08 15.63
CA LYS A 229 -2.57 16.50 15.42
C LYS A 229 -1.46 17.41 15.95
N ALA A 230 -1.49 18.71 15.66
CA ALA A 230 -0.50 19.67 16.16
C ALA A 230 -0.43 19.66 17.69
N PHE A 231 -1.60 19.64 18.37
CA PHE A 231 -1.67 19.50 19.82
C PHE A 231 -1.05 18.18 20.31
N SER A 232 -1.41 17.06 19.69
CA SER A 232 -0.88 15.75 20.04
C SER A 232 0.64 15.70 19.87
N ASP A 233 1.13 16.17 18.73
CA ASP A 233 2.56 16.20 18.40
C ASP A 233 3.34 17.07 19.42
N GLU A 234 2.81 18.26 19.79
CA GLU A 234 3.42 19.14 20.79
C GLU A 234 3.56 18.45 22.14
N LYS A 235 2.45 17.80 22.62
CA LYS A 235 2.46 17.11 23.91
C LYS A 235 3.38 15.90 23.93
N GLN A 236 3.59 15.27 22.79
CA GLN A 236 4.52 14.14 22.62
C GLN A 236 5.95 14.58 22.29
N GLY A 237 6.22 15.87 22.18
CA GLY A 237 7.55 16.43 21.93
C GLY A 237 8.02 16.36 20.48
N PHE A 238 7.12 16.09 19.51
CA PHE A 238 7.44 16.07 18.09
C PHE A 238 7.59 17.49 17.53
N LYS A 239 8.72 17.73 16.86
CA LYS A 239 9.07 19.04 16.31
C LYS A 239 8.44 19.31 14.95
N SER A 240 8.30 18.26 14.12
CA SER A 240 7.67 18.35 12.80
C SER A 240 6.40 17.49 12.73
N PRO A 241 5.46 17.80 11.81
CA PRO A 241 4.20 17.06 11.73
C PRO A 241 4.35 15.63 11.23
N VAL A 242 5.47 15.28 10.58
CA VAL A 242 5.71 13.93 10.05
C VAL A 242 6.34 12.98 11.09
N GLU A 243 6.98 13.52 12.14
CA GLU A 243 7.78 12.70 13.08
C GLU A 243 6.97 11.60 13.78
N SER A 244 5.72 11.87 14.17
CA SER A 244 4.87 10.86 14.78
C SER A 244 4.59 9.69 13.82
N ARG A 245 4.40 9.97 12.53
CA ARG A 245 4.26 8.92 11.51
C ARG A 245 5.55 8.14 11.30
N ASN A 246 6.70 8.82 11.27
CA ASN A 246 7.99 8.18 11.13
C ASN A 246 8.26 7.22 12.30
N LYS A 247 7.93 7.64 13.53
CA LYS A 247 8.02 6.80 14.74
C LYS A 247 7.11 5.56 14.61
N SER A 248 5.86 5.74 14.20
CA SER A 248 4.89 4.65 13.99
C SER A 248 5.36 3.67 12.90
N ASN A 249 5.98 4.15 11.83
CA ASN A 249 6.57 3.34 10.77
C ASN A 249 7.94 2.74 11.13
N GLN A 250 8.48 3.04 12.33
CA GLN A 250 9.81 2.63 12.79
C GLN A 250 10.95 3.05 11.84
N ILE A 251 10.83 4.24 11.27
CA ILE A 251 11.79 4.83 10.33
C ILE A 251 12.34 6.12 10.92
N ASP A 252 13.66 6.31 10.82
CA ASP A 252 14.29 7.54 11.27
C ASP A 252 13.95 8.72 10.34
N ASN A 253 13.83 9.92 10.90
CA ASN A 253 13.53 11.14 10.14
C ASN A 253 14.52 11.38 8.99
N ALA A 254 15.81 11.05 9.19
CA ALA A 254 16.84 11.16 8.16
C ALA A 254 16.55 10.29 6.93
N VAL A 255 15.93 9.11 7.11
CA VAL A 255 15.57 8.20 6.03
C VAL A 255 14.46 8.80 5.17
N VAL A 256 13.41 9.35 5.82
CA VAL A 256 12.29 9.98 5.10
C VAL A 256 12.78 11.23 4.37
N SER A 257 13.62 12.05 5.00
CA SER A 257 14.23 13.23 4.36
C SER A 257 15.08 12.86 3.15
N ALA A 258 15.87 11.76 3.23
CA ALA A 258 16.67 11.28 2.11
C ALA A 258 15.81 10.78 0.94
N LEU A 259 14.70 10.08 1.23
CA LEU A 259 13.74 9.66 0.21
C LEU A 259 13.11 10.88 -0.47
N VAL A 260 12.49 11.78 0.30
CA VAL A 260 11.77 12.96 -0.22
C VAL A 260 12.68 13.82 -1.09
N SER A 261 13.89 14.16 -0.59
CA SER A 261 14.85 14.96 -1.35
C SER A 261 15.31 14.26 -2.64
N SER A 262 15.54 12.95 -2.60
CA SER A 262 15.95 12.19 -3.78
C SER A 262 14.86 12.15 -4.87
N VAL A 263 13.59 11.98 -4.47
CA VAL A 263 12.46 12.03 -5.40
C VAL A 263 12.31 13.45 -6.00
N ASP A 264 12.44 14.50 -5.17
CA ASP A 264 12.42 15.89 -5.64
C ASP A 264 13.50 16.16 -6.69
N GLU A 265 14.74 15.74 -6.42
CA GLU A 265 15.85 15.85 -7.39
C GLU A 265 15.58 15.09 -8.69
N ALA A 266 14.84 13.97 -8.63
CA ALA A 266 14.53 13.16 -9.80
C ALA A 266 13.35 13.70 -10.62
N MET A 267 12.49 14.59 -10.08
CA MET A 267 11.30 15.09 -10.76
C MET A 267 11.60 15.63 -12.18
N PRO A 268 12.60 16.49 -12.41
CA PRO A 268 12.90 16.98 -13.76
C PRO A 268 13.30 15.88 -14.75
N ALA A 269 14.07 14.90 -14.27
CA ALA A 269 14.61 13.84 -15.12
C ALA A 269 13.62 12.68 -15.39
N VAL A 270 12.58 12.54 -14.57
CA VAL A 270 11.60 11.44 -14.67
C VAL A 270 10.20 12.00 -14.92
N ALA A 271 9.58 12.64 -13.93
CA ALA A 271 8.19 13.05 -13.99
C ALA A 271 7.93 14.13 -15.08
N HIS A 272 8.72 15.21 -15.11
CA HIS A 272 8.55 16.28 -16.09
C HIS A 272 8.74 15.78 -17.53
N ARG A 273 9.76 14.95 -17.75
CA ARG A 273 10.00 14.34 -19.07
C ARG A 273 8.87 13.41 -19.48
N TYR A 274 8.36 12.59 -18.53
CA TYR A 274 7.23 11.71 -18.82
C TYR A 274 5.98 12.48 -19.22
N TYR A 275 5.63 13.56 -18.51
CA TYR A 275 4.49 14.40 -18.87
C TYR A 275 4.71 15.16 -20.18
N ALA A 276 5.94 15.59 -20.48
CA ALA A 276 6.28 16.17 -21.79
C ALA A 276 6.09 15.15 -22.91
N LEU A 277 6.46 13.87 -22.70
CA LEU A 277 6.18 12.80 -23.65
C LEU A 277 4.68 12.60 -23.85
N LYS A 278 3.88 12.59 -22.77
CA LYS A 278 2.40 12.49 -22.87
C LYS A 278 1.83 13.64 -23.70
N ALA A 279 2.31 14.88 -23.52
CA ALA A 279 1.91 16.01 -24.33
C ALA A 279 2.27 15.79 -25.82
N LYS A 280 3.49 15.35 -26.10
CA LYS A 280 3.94 15.00 -27.47
C LYS A 280 3.09 13.88 -28.09
N TRP A 281 2.73 12.84 -27.35
CA TRP A 281 1.85 11.77 -27.84
C TRP A 281 0.43 12.25 -28.12
N ALA A 282 -0.03 13.28 -27.41
CA ALA A 282 -1.29 13.97 -27.69
C ALA A 282 -1.19 14.97 -28.87
N GLY A 283 0.02 15.19 -29.42
CA GLY A 283 0.26 16.17 -30.49
C GLY A 283 0.23 17.63 -30.01
N ARG A 284 0.67 17.91 -28.79
CA ARG A 284 0.60 19.21 -28.11
C ARG A 284 1.88 19.52 -27.35
N ASP A 285 2.09 20.80 -27.06
CA ASP A 285 3.17 21.24 -26.18
C ASP A 285 2.82 21.05 -24.70
N LYS A 286 1.52 21.15 -24.36
CA LYS A 286 1.01 21.00 -23.00
C LYS A 286 -0.30 20.21 -22.98
N ILE A 287 -0.52 19.48 -21.88
CA ILE A 287 -1.77 18.78 -21.57
C ILE A 287 -2.42 19.36 -20.31
N GLY A 288 -3.71 19.13 -20.12
CA GLY A 288 -4.40 19.50 -18.89
C GLY A 288 -4.18 18.50 -17.77
N TYR A 289 -4.39 18.92 -16.53
CA TYR A 289 -4.34 18.05 -15.34
C TYR A 289 -5.19 16.77 -15.52
N TRP A 290 -6.34 16.87 -16.17
CA TRP A 290 -7.24 15.75 -16.48
C TRP A 290 -6.64 14.70 -17.43
N ASP A 291 -5.59 15.06 -18.19
CA ASP A 291 -4.91 14.14 -19.12
C ASP A 291 -3.76 13.35 -18.46
N ARG A 292 -3.47 13.60 -17.19
CA ARG A 292 -2.37 12.94 -16.47
C ARG A 292 -2.44 11.41 -16.53
N ASN A 293 -3.66 10.86 -16.53
CA ASN A 293 -3.92 9.41 -16.59
C ASN A 293 -4.32 8.94 -18.02
N ALA A 294 -4.27 9.82 -19.03
CA ALA A 294 -4.68 9.46 -20.38
C ALA A 294 -3.93 8.21 -20.87
N PRO A 295 -4.65 7.19 -21.40
CA PRO A 295 -4.01 6.03 -21.99
C PRO A 295 -3.30 6.41 -23.31
N VAL A 296 -2.36 5.58 -23.73
CA VAL A 296 -1.74 5.75 -25.04
C VAL A 296 -2.75 5.38 -26.13
N SER A 297 -3.07 6.33 -26.99
CA SER A 297 -4.05 6.13 -28.05
C SER A 297 -3.56 5.17 -29.14
N GLY A 298 -4.44 4.32 -29.64
CA GLY A 298 -4.24 3.49 -30.84
C GLY A 298 -3.48 2.19 -30.63
N ILE A 299 -3.17 1.81 -29.38
CA ILE A 299 -2.59 0.50 -29.06
C ILE A 299 -3.66 -0.31 -28.32
N LYS A 300 -4.06 -1.46 -28.92
CA LYS A 300 -4.94 -2.40 -28.22
C LYS A 300 -4.08 -3.22 -27.24
N PRO A 301 -4.36 -3.17 -25.92
CA PRO A 301 -3.60 -3.94 -24.95
C PRO A 301 -3.68 -5.44 -25.22
N ARG A 302 -2.58 -6.15 -25.03
CA ARG A 302 -2.54 -7.61 -25.06
C ARG A 302 -3.40 -8.18 -23.94
N ARG A 303 -4.03 -9.33 -24.22
CA ARG A 303 -4.74 -10.13 -23.23
C ARG A 303 -4.01 -11.43 -23.00
N TYR A 304 -4.07 -11.91 -21.78
CA TYR A 304 -3.41 -13.12 -21.30
C TYR A 304 -4.45 -14.10 -20.76
N THR A 305 -4.25 -15.38 -21.03
CA THR A 305 -4.95 -16.44 -20.30
C THR A 305 -4.31 -16.59 -18.91
N PHE A 306 -5.03 -17.23 -17.98
CA PHE A 306 -4.46 -17.49 -16.65
C PHE A 306 -3.23 -18.40 -16.71
N ASP A 307 -3.22 -19.38 -17.64
CA ASP A 307 -2.06 -20.28 -17.84
C ASP A 307 -0.84 -19.53 -18.39
N GLU A 308 -1.03 -18.58 -19.32
CA GLU A 308 0.07 -17.70 -19.77
C GLU A 308 0.58 -16.82 -18.62
N ALA A 309 -0.29 -16.28 -17.78
CA ALA A 309 0.08 -15.49 -16.61
C ALA A 309 0.86 -16.35 -15.61
N LYS A 310 0.39 -17.57 -15.30
CA LYS A 310 1.08 -18.55 -14.47
C LYS A 310 2.50 -18.83 -14.99
N ASP A 311 2.64 -19.11 -16.29
CA ASP A 311 3.95 -19.40 -16.91
C ASP A 311 4.90 -18.19 -16.82
N ILE A 312 4.40 -16.97 -17.08
CA ILE A 312 5.20 -15.75 -16.98
C ILE A 312 5.71 -15.55 -15.55
N VAL A 313 4.82 -15.66 -14.57
CA VAL A 313 5.15 -15.38 -13.17
C VAL A 313 6.07 -16.46 -12.59
N LEU A 314 5.79 -17.74 -12.85
CA LEU A 314 6.68 -18.84 -12.42
C LEU A 314 8.06 -18.74 -13.06
N SER A 315 8.14 -18.45 -14.37
CA SER A 315 9.42 -18.23 -15.05
C SER A 315 10.20 -17.05 -14.46
N ALA A 316 9.48 -15.99 -14.03
CA ALA A 316 10.09 -14.83 -13.41
C ALA A 316 10.73 -15.18 -12.06
N TYR A 317 10.02 -15.87 -11.18
CA TYR A 317 10.54 -16.30 -9.88
C TYR A 317 11.64 -17.36 -10.02
N ASP A 318 11.48 -18.37 -10.88
CA ASP A 318 12.50 -19.39 -11.16
C ASP A 318 13.82 -18.78 -11.67
N SER A 319 13.73 -17.68 -12.45
CA SER A 319 14.91 -16.99 -12.98
C SER A 319 15.67 -16.20 -11.90
N PHE A 320 15.00 -15.81 -10.83
CA PHE A 320 15.59 -15.12 -9.69
C PHE A 320 16.17 -16.12 -8.68
N ASP A 321 15.33 -17.05 -8.22
CA ASP A 321 15.71 -18.08 -7.24
C ASP A 321 14.79 -19.31 -7.36
N LYS A 322 15.36 -20.50 -7.43
CA LYS A 322 14.59 -21.74 -7.60
C LYS A 322 13.66 -22.05 -6.44
N GLU A 323 14.09 -21.80 -5.19
CA GLU A 323 13.26 -22.03 -4.00
C GLU A 323 12.05 -21.07 -4.00
N MET A 324 12.24 -19.80 -4.37
CA MET A 324 11.10 -18.88 -4.52
C MET A 324 10.15 -19.32 -5.63
N GLY A 325 10.67 -19.84 -6.75
CA GLY A 325 9.86 -20.43 -7.81
C GLY A 325 9.09 -21.68 -7.35
N GLU A 326 9.68 -22.53 -6.52
CA GLU A 326 9.02 -23.70 -5.92
C GLU A 326 7.90 -23.28 -4.94
N ILE A 327 8.15 -22.29 -4.08
CA ILE A 327 7.13 -21.73 -3.19
C ILE A 327 5.95 -21.17 -4.02
N ALA A 328 6.24 -20.37 -5.06
CA ALA A 328 5.22 -19.83 -5.96
C ALA A 328 4.40 -20.94 -6.62
N ARG A 329 5.05 -22.00 -7.12
CA ARG A 329 4.40 -23.16 -7.74
C ARG A 329 3.43 -23.86 -6.77
N GLY A 330 3.81 -23.97 -5.50
CA GLY A 330 2.98 -24.55 -4.45
C GLY A 330 1.63 -23.86 -4.30
N PHE A 331 1.51 -22.54 -4.59
CA PHE A 331 0.21 -21.84 -4.56
C PHE A 331 -0.75 -22.36 -5.63
N PHE A 332 -0.24 -22.71 -6.80
CA PHE A 332 -1.05 -23.27 -7.90
C PHE A 332 -1.40 -24.72 -7.66
N ASP A 333 -0.41 -25.54 -7.29
CA ASP A 333 -0.56 -26.99 -7.14
C ASP A 333 -1.47 -27.36 -5.96
N GLU A 334 -1.44 -26.57 -4.89
CA GLU A 334 -2.24 -26.74 -3.68
C GLU A 334 -3.56 -25.95 -3.71
N LYS A 335 -3.90 -25.33 -4.85
CA LYS A 335 -5.11 -24.50 -5.02
C LYS A 335 -5.27 -23.42 -3.95
N ARG A 336 -4.22 -22.66 -3.71
CA ARG A 336 -4.24 -21.57 -2.72
C ARG A 336 -4.57 -20.19 -3.32
N ILE A 337 -4.98 -20.15 -4.59
CA ILE A 337 -5.32 -18.91 -5.33
C ILE A 337 -6.78 -18.94 -5.72
N ASP A 338 -7.53 -17.90 -5.34
CA ASP A 338 -8.85 -17.59 -5.86
C ASP A 338 -8.75 -16.46 -6.89
N ALA A 339 -8.70 -16.80 -8.18
CA ALA A 339 -8.51 -15.85 -9.27
C ALA A 339 -9.76 -15.70 -10.17
N GLU A 340 -10.79 -16.54 -10.01
CA GLU A 340 -11.98 -16.48 -10.85
C GLU A 340 -12.79 -15.19 -10.59
N PRO A 341 -13.02 -14.33 -11.62
CA PRO A 341 -13.96 -13.23 -11.52
C PRO A 341 -15.39 -13.76 -11.39
N ARG A 342 -16.11 -13.29 -10.39
CA ARG A 342 -17.53 -13.67 -10.19
C ARG A 342 -18.30 -12.57 -9.49
N PRO A 343 -19.63 -12.53 -9.65
CA PRO A 343 -20.49 -11.61 -8.91
C PRO A 343 -20.30 -11.76 -7.39
N ASN A 344 -20.45 -10.67 -6.66
CA ASN A 344 -20.39 -10.59 -5.20
C ASN A 344 -19.03 -10.90 -4.55
N LYS A 345 -18.01 -11.26 -5.32
CA LYS A 345 -16.64 -11.33 -4.84
C LYS A 345 -16.16 -9.91 -4.49
N GLU A 346 -15.55 -9.76 -3.33
CA GLU A 346 -15.05 -8.46 -2.91
C GLU A 346 -13.99 -7.93 -3.90
N PRO A 347 -14.06 -6.65 -4.32
CA PRO A 347 -13.03 -6.03 -5.12
C PRO A 347 -11.67 -5.98 -4.39
N GLY A 348 -10.59 -5.84 -5.16
CA GLY A 348 -9.23 -5.77 -4.65
C GLY A 348 -8.57 -7.16 -4.51
N GLU A 349 -7.26 -7.13 -4.49
CA GLU A 349 -6.39 -8.29 -4.33
C GLU A 349 -5.76 -8.28 -2.94
N TYR A 350 -5.44 -9.46 -2.42
CA TYR A 350 -4.65 -9.62 -1.20
C TYR A 350 -4.04 -11.01 -1.08
N ALA A 351 -2.95 -11.11 -0.36
CA ALA A 351 -2.44 -12.37 0.18
C ALA A 351 -2.76 -12.45 1.68
N MET A 352 -3.41 -13.55 2.10
CA MET A 352 -3.82 -13.80 3.49
C MET A 352 -2.76 -14.60 4.22
N PRO A 353 -2.07 -14.04 5.21
CA PRO A 353 -1.14 -14.79 6.04
C PRO A 353 -1.91 -15.76 6.96
N ILE A 354 -1.33 -16.94 7.16
CA ILE A 354 -1.81 -17.90 8.17
C ILE A 354 -0.63 -18.23 9.09
N ALA A 355 -0.66 -17.74 10.30
CA ALA A 355 0.41 -17.99 11.26
C ALA A 355 0.62 -19.50 11.47
N ASN A 356 1.86 -19.97 11.30
CA ASN A 356 2.23 -21.39 11.32
C ASN A 356 1.51 -22.25 10.25
N GLY A 357 0.90 -21.63 9.25
CA GLY A 357 0.18 -22.28 8.15
C GLY A 357 0.72 -21.93 6.77
N LYS A 358 -0.12 -22.11 5.77
CA LYS A 358 0.16 -21.73 4.38
C LYS A 358 -0.69 -20.53 3.99
N PRO A 359 -0.12 -19.46 3.43
CA PRO A 359 -0.86 -18.28 3.00
C PRO A 359 -1.72 -18.57 1.75
N TYR A 360 -2.76 -17.77 1.56
CA TYR A 360 -3.71 -17.84 0.44
C TYR A 360 -3.75 -16.51 -0.31
N ILE A 361 -4.15 -16.52 -1.57
CA ILE A 361 -4.24 -15.33 -2.43
C ILE A 361 -5.67 -15.20 -2.97
N LYS A 362 -6.21 -13.98 -2.89
CA LYS A 362 -7.45 -13.58 -3.58
C LYS A 362 -7.14 -12.50 -4.61
N MET A 363 -7.66 -12.65 -5.82
CA MET A 363 -7.64 -11.64 -6.87
C MET A 363 -8.81 -11.87 -7.84
N SER A 364 -9.00 -10.95 -8.80
CA SER A 364 -9.95 -11.13 -9.89
C SER A 364 -9.21 -11.02 -11.23
N PHE A 365 -8.94 -12.16 -11.88
CA PHE A 365 -8.13 -12.20 -13.09
C PHE A 365 -8.97 -11.97 -14.35
N GLY A 366 -8.91 -10.77 -14.93
CA GLY A 366 -9.57 -10.39 -16.18
C GLY A 366 -8.72 -10.55 -17.45
N GLY A 367 -7.45 -10.95 -17.31
CA GLY A 367 -6.53 -11.18 -18.43
C GLY A 367 -5.80 -9.92 -18.94
N THR A 368 -5.72 -8.86 -18.16
CA THR A 368 -4.92 -7.68 -18.49
C THR A 368 -3.45 -7.87 -18.07
N THR A 369 -2.56 -7.01 -18.59
CA THR A 369 -1.18 -6.92 -18.09
C THR A 369 -1.14 -6.64 -16.58
N ASN A 370 -2.03 -5.77 -16.10
CA ASN A 370 -2.12 -5.48 -14.67
C ASN A 370 -2.48 -6.72 -13.84
N ASP A 371 -3.35 -7.59 -14.34
CA ASP A 371 -3.70 -8.83 -13.62
C ASP A 371 -2.51 -9.81 -13.55
N VAL A 372 -1.66 -9.85 -14.59
CA VAL A 372 -0.42 -10.64 -14.56
C VAL A 372 0.55 -10.09 -13.51
N LEU A 373 0.69 -8.77 -13.46
CA LEU A 373 1.56 -8.10 -12.47
C LEU A 373 0.98 -8.21 -11.05
N ALA A 374 -0.35 -8.11 -10.89
CA ALA A 374 -1.04 -8.32 -9.61
C ALA A 374 -0.84 -9.77 -9.11
N LEU A 375 -0.93 -10.77 -9.99
CA LEU A 375 -0.63 -12.15 -9.61
C LEU A 375 0.81 -12.30 -9.09
N ALA A 376 1.78 -11.66 -9.73
CA ALA A 376 3.17 -11.67 -9.27
C ALA A 376 3.34 -10.90 -7.94
N HIS A 377 2.60 -9.81 -7.75
CA HIS A 377 2.56 -9.01 -6.53
C HIS A 377 2.05 -9.84 -5.35
N GLU A 378 0.86 -10.43 -5.49
CA GLU A 378 0.26 -11.23 -4.42
C GLU A 378 1.08 -12.49 -4.10
N LEU A 379 1.70 -13.12 -5.12
CA LEU A 379 2.66 -14.20 -4.89
C LEU A 379 3.90 -13.72 -4.14
N GLY A 380 4.34 -12.48 -4.34
CA GLY A 380 5.41 -11.86 -3.57
C GLY A 380 5.09 -11.80 -2.08
N HIS A 381 3.91 -11.30 -1.71
CA HIS A 381 3.41 -11.35 -0.33
C HIS A 381 3.32 -12.79 0.18
N GLY A 382 2.74 -13.69 -0.62
CA GLY A 382 2.61 -15.10 -0.27
C GLY A 382 3.96 -15.78 0.01
N ILE A 383 4.97 -15.52 -0.80
CA ILE A 383 6.34 -16.01 -0.60
C ILE A 383 6.94 -15.41 0.68
N HIS A 384 6.74 -14.12 0.90
CA HIS A 384 7.21 -13.45 2.12
C HIS A 384 6.63 -14.11 3.37
N TYR A 385 5.31 -14.30 3.42
CA TYR A 385 4.65 -14.99 4.53
C TYR A 385 5.12 -16.43 4.71
N GLU A 386 5.34 -17.17 3.61
CA GLU A 386 5.86 -18.54 3.67
C GLU A 386 7.26 -18.60 4.27
N LEU A 387 8.14 -17.66 3.92
CA LEU A 387 9.50 -17.57 4.47
C LEU A 387 9.49 -17.09 5.94
N ALA A 388 8.61 -16.12 6.28
CA ALA A 388 8.54 -15.52 7.62
C ALA A 388 7.74 -16.33 8.63
N LYS A 389 6.97 -17.35 8.24
CA LYS A 389 6.03 -18.08 9.12
C LYS A 389 6.63 -18.65 10.40
N LYS A 390 7.94 -18.94 10.41
CA LYS A 390 8.66 -19.41 11.59
C LYS A 390 8.81 -18.36 12.70
N GLN A 391 8.53 -17.08 12.37
CA GLN A 391 8.61 -15.98 13.33
C GLN A 391 7.34 -15.87 14.22
N GLY A 392 6.32 -16.69 13.97
CA GLY A 392 5.04 -16.67 14.70
C GLY A 392 4.11 -15.55 14.24
N SER A 393 2.95 -15.41 14.89
CA SER A 393 1.93 -14.41 14.53
C SER A 393 2.45 -12.99 14.72
N LEU A 394 3.11 -12.71 15.86
CA LEU A 394 3.67 -11.38 16.13
C LEU A 394 4.80 -10.99 15.18
N GLY A 395 5.62 -11.96 14.75
CA GLY A 395 6.71 -11.74 13.80
C GLY A 395 6.26 -11.64 12.33
N MET A 396 5.01 -11.98 12.03
CA MET A 396 4.41 -11.82 10.69
C MET A 396 3.65 -10.50 10.52
N GLN A 397 3.48 -9.70 11.58
CA GLN A 397 2.84 -8.39 11.52
C GLN A 397 3.83 -7.32 11.02
N MET A 398 4.14 -7.37 9.73
CA MET A 398 5.12 -6.48 9.12
C MET A 398 4.56 -5.05 8.97
N PRO A 399 5.39 -4.01 9.19
CA PRO A 399 5.01 -2.66 8.84
C PRO A 399 4.91 -2.51 7.31
N VAL A 400 4.01 -1.65 6.84
CA VAL A 400 3.77 -1.36 5.40
C VAL A 400 5.06 -1.10 4.63
N THR A 401 6.04 -0.47 5.26
CA THR A 401 7.36 -0.17 4.67
C THR A 401 8.19 -1.39 4.28
N THR A 402 7.93 -2.56 4.85
CA THR A 402 8.62 -3.83 4.53
C THR A 402 7.70 -4.87 3.90
N GLU A 403 6.41 -4.77 4.15
CA GLU A 403 5.41 -5.71 3.62
C GLU A 403 5.40 -5.70 2.10
N GLU A 404 5.48 -4.51 1.49
CA GLU A 404 5.47 -4.33 0.04
C GLU A 404 6.80 -4.68 -0.66
N THR A 405 7.86 -4.98 0.09
CA THR A 405 9.19 -5.26 -0.51
C THR A 405 9.15 -6.49 -1.41
N ALA A 406 8.51 -7.55 -0.96
CA ALA A 406 8.47 -8.82 -1.71
C ALA A 406 7.48 -8.76 -2.88
N SER A 407 6.34 -8.10 -2.69
CA SER A 407 5.29 -7.96 -3.69
C SER A 407 5.75 -7.12 -4.89
N ILE A 408 6.29 -5.92 -4.63
CA ILE A 408 6.81 -5.05 -5.69
C ILE A 408 8.03 -5.68 -6.37
N PHE A 409 8.89 -6.39 -5.64
CA PHE A 409 10.02 -7.11 -6.25
C PHE A 409 9.55 -8.20 -7.21
N GLY A 410 8.54 -8.99 -6.82
CA GLY A 410 7.90 -9.99 -7.67
C GLY A 410 7.27 -9.40 -8.92
N GLU A 411 6.59 -8.25 -8.76
CA GLU A 411 6.05 -7.48 -9.88
C GLU A 411 7.14 -7.04 -10.86
N MET A 412 8.30 -6.59 -10.36
CA MET A 412 9.43 -6.20 -11.20
C MET A 412 10.03 -7.35 -11.97
N LEU A 413 10.15 -8.53 -11.34
CA LEU A 413 10.59 -9.76 -12.01
C LEU A 413 9.64 -10.15 -13.16
N ALA A 414 8.33 -10.11 -12.90
CA ALA A 414 7.31 -10.40 -13.90
C ALA A 414 7.31 -9.37 -15.03
N PHE A 415 7.42 -8.08 -14.70
CA PHE A 415 7.50 -7.00 -15.68
C PHE A 415 8.72 -7.13 -16.60
N ASP A 416 9.90 -7.40 -16.06
CA ASP A 416 11.10 -7.67 -16.86
C ASP A 416 10.92 -8.88 -17.77
N THR A 417 10.26 -9.94 -17.28
CA THR A 417 9.96 -11.15 -18.07
C THR A 417 9.01 -10.85 -19.21
N LEU A 418 7.94 -10.09 -18.95
CA LEU A 418 7.00 -9.58 -19.97
C LEU A 418 7.75 -8.76 -21.03
N LEU A 419 8.56 -7.80 -20.59
CA LEU A 419 9.28 -6.89 -21.50
C LEU A 419 10.32 -7.62 -22.36
N LYS A 420 10.96 -8.69 -21.84
CA LYS A 420 11.89 -9.55 -22.60
C LYS A 420 11.16 -10.43 -23.62
N ARG A 421 9.99 -10.97 -23.28
CA ARG A 421 9.19 -11.84 -24.15
C ARG A 421 8.48 -11.05 -25.24
N GLU A 422 8.10 -9.80 -25.00
CA GLU A 422 7.40 -8.98 -25.97
C GLU A 422 8.33 -8.51 -27.09
N LYS A 423 7.93 -8.77 -28.37
CA LYS A 423 8.72 -8.45 -29.56
C LYS A 423 8.12 -7.28 -30.36
N ASP A 424 6.81 -7.01 -30.19
CA ASP A 424 6.16 -5.89 -30.84
C ASP A 424 6.55 -4.57 -30.16
N PRO A 425 7.19 -3.62 -30.87
CA PRO A 425 7.56 -2.32 -30.31
C PRO A 425 6.38 -1.55 -29.73
N LYS A 426 5.16 -1.68 -30.31
CA LYS A 426 3.95 -1.02 -29.80
C LYS A 426 3.52 -1.60 -28.46
N GLN A 427 3.55 -2.92 -28.31
CA GLN A 427 3.22 -3.57 -27.03
C GLN A 427 4.29 -3.27 -25.96
N ARG A 428 5.58 -3.24 -26.34
CA ARG A 428 6.66 -2.80 -25.43
C ARG A 428 6.47 -1.38 -24.96
N PHE A 429 6.05 -0.49 -25.85
CA PHE A 429 5.74 0.90 -25.52
C PHE A 429 4.55 0.99 -24.55
N ALA A 430 3.49 0.22 -24.80
CA ALA A 430 2.32 0.16 -23.89
C ALA A 430 2.73 -0.34 -22.49
N LEU A 431 3.50 -1.43 -22.40
CA LEU A 431 4.01 -1.96 -21.13
C LEU A 431 4.80 -0.92 -20.34
N LEU A 432 5.74 -0.22 -21.01
CA LEU A 432 6.56 0.82 -20.37
C LEU A 432 5.71 2.03 -19.95
N SER A 433 4.74 2.44 -20.77
CA SER A 433 3.85 3.55 -20.44
C SER A 433 2.95 3.23 -19.23
N ASP A 434 2.42 2.02 -19.16
CA ASP A 434 1.62 1.56 -18.01
C ASP A 434 2.46 1.50 -16.73
N LYS A 435 3.70 0.96 -16.80
CA LYS A 435 4.62 0.99 -15.66
C LYS A 435 4.93 2.40 -15.20
N MET A 436 5.16 3.33 -16.14
CA MET A 436 5.41 4.73 -15.80
C MET A 436 4.20 5.43 -15.21
N ASN A 437 2.98 5.15 -15.68
CA ASN A 437 1.76 5.66 -15.05
C ASN A 437 1.68 5.22 -13.57
N ARG A 438 1.99 3.96 -13.28
CA ARG A 438 2.04 3.44 -11.89
C ARG A 438 3.11 4.13 -11.06
N VAL A 439 4.34 4.26 -11.59
CA VAL A 439 5.43 4.99 -10.92
C VAL A 439 5.03 6.44 -10.59
N MET A 440 4.34 7.13 -11.53
CA MET A 440 3.82 8.47 -11.25
C MET A 440 2.84 8.49 -10.07
N LEU A 441 1.97 7.49 -9.97
CA LEU A 441 0.97 7.38 -8.90
C LEU A 441 1.58 6.96 -7.56
N THR A 442 2.50 5.99 -7.55
CA THR A 442 3.03 5.38 -6.33
C THR A 442 4.24 6.11 -5.76
N THR A 443 4.96 6.89 -6.57
CA THR A 443 6.17 7.60 -6.13
C THR A 443 5.99 9.11 -6.17
N PHE A 444 5.93 9.69 -7.37
CA PHE A 444 6.02 11.15 -7.52
C PHE A 444 4.79 11.88 -6.98
N ARG A 445 3.59 11.36 -7.27
CA ARG A 445 2.35 11.94 -6.73
C ARG A 445 2.31 11.82 -5.20
N GLN A 446 2.79 10.73 -4.63
CA GLN A 446 2.76 10.55 -3.18
C GLN A 446 3.71 11.53 -2.46
N ILE A 447 4.85 11.85 -3.05
CA ILE A 447 5.74 12.90 -2.51
C ILE A 447 5.13 14.30 -2.71
N ALA A 448 4.43 14.54 -3.80
CA ALA A 448 3.66 15.79 -3.95
C ALA A 448 2.55 15.92 -2.88
N LEU A 449 1.85 14.82 -2.56
CA LEU A 449 0.86 14.80 -1.46
C LEU A 449 1.54 15.01 -0.10
N HIS A 450 2.70 14.42 0.13
CA HIS A 450 3.50 14.65 1.34
C HIS A 450 3.85 16.13 1.52
N HIS A 451 4.32 16.81 0.48
CA HIS A 451 4.59 18.26 0.53
C HIS A 451 3.32 19.07 0.81
N TYR A 452 2.19 18.69 0.19
CA TYR A 452 0.91 19.33 0.50
C TYR A 452 0.55 19.17 1.99
N GLU A 453 0.72 17.99 2.58
CA GLU A 453 0.47 17.77 4.01
C GLU A 453 1.42 18.59 4.88
N GLU A 454 2.71 18.65 4.53
CA GLU A 454 3.68 19.50 5.24
C GLU A 454 3.24 20.97 5.24
N ASP A 455 2.86 21.53 4.09
CA ASP A 455 2.41 22.92 3.96
C ASP A 455 1.18 23.19 4.82
N ILE A 456 0.16 22.33 4.77
CA ILE A 456 -1.07 22.48 5.55
C ILE A 456 -0.80 22.38 7.05
N HIS A 457 -0.12 21.32 7.48
CA HIS A 457 0.10 21.08 8.91
C HIS A 457 1.05 22.11 9.53
N ASN A 458 2.09 22.57 8.81
CA ASN A 458 2.96 23.65 9.28
C ASN A 458 2.21 24.98 9.34
N THR A 459 1.42 25.31 8.33
CA THR A 459 0.60 26.55 8.36
C THR A 459 -0.38 26.55 9.53
N VAL A 460 -1.02 25.41 9.84
CA VAL A 460 -1.92 25.31 11.00
C VAL A 460 -1.15 25.43 12.31
N ARG A 461 0.06 24.89 12.42
CA ARG A 461 0.92 25.06 13.61
C ARG A 461 1.29 26.53 13.83
N GLU A 462 1.58 27.26 12.76
CA GLU A 462 2.02 28.66 12.81
C GLU A 462 0.88 29.65 13.00
N LYS A 463 -0.20 29.50 12.21
CA LYS A 463 -1.30 30.49 12.12
C LYS A 463 -2.58 30.05 12.84
N GLY A 464 -2.64 28.79 13.26
CA GLY A 464 -3.81 28.21 13.92
C GLY A 464 -4.90 27.70 12.98
N ALA A 465 -4.95 28.10 11.71
CA ALA A 465 -5.90 27.61 10.71
C ALA A 465 -5.43 27.90 9.28
N VAL A 466 -6.03 27.19 8.31
CA VAL A 466 -5.88 27.43 6.87
C VAL A 466 -7.26 27.73 6.25
N SER A 467 -7.30 28.67 5.30
CA SER A 467 -8.46 29.00 4.48
C SER A 467 -8.55 28.12 3.23
N VAL A 468 -9.72 28.02 2.61
CA VAL A 468 -9.91 27.31 1.33
C VAL A 468 -8.92 27.78 0.24
N PRO A 469 -8.71 29.10 0.02
CA PRO A 469 -7.71 29.56 -0.94
C PRO A 469 -6.28 29.10 -0.64
N GLU A 470 -5.86 29.07 0.65
CA GLU A 470 -4.55 28.57 1.04
C GLU A 470 -4.43 27.07 0.79
N ILE A 471 -5.47 26.28 1.09
CA ILE A 471 -5.49 24.83 0.82
C ILE A 471 -5.40 24.58 -0.69
N ASN A 472 -6.18 25.28 -1.50
CA ASN A 472 -6.18 25.17 -2.95
C ASN A 472 -4.82 25.54 -3.54
N SER A 473 -4.16 26.57 -3.01
CA SER A 473 -2.84 27.02 -3.44
C SER A 473 -1.77 25.97 -3.10
N ALA A 474 -1.76 25.43 -1.87
CA ALA A 474 -0.84 24.38 -1.45
C ALA A 474 -0.96 23.14 -2.36
N TRP A 475 -2.22 22.72 -2.64
CA TRP A 475 -2.51 21.63 -3.56
C TRP A 475 -1.96 21.88 -4.96
N THR A 476 -2.31 23.02 -5.55
CA THR A 476 -1.94 23.37 -6.92
C THR A 476 -0.42 23.46 -7.07
N ASN A 477 0.27 24.06 -6.09
CA ASN A 477 1.72 24.19 -6.07
C ASN A 477 2.41 22.82 -5.98
N ALA A 478 1.98 21.95 -5.06
CA ALA A 478 2.55 20.62 -4.90
C ALA A 478 2.38 19.77 -6.18
N GLN A 479 1.18 19.79 -6.78
CA GLN A 479 0.93 19.05 -8.02
C GLN A 479 1.72 19.64 -9.20
N GLN A 480 1.80 20.98 -9.31
CA GLN A 480 2.56 21.63 -10.40
C GLN A 480 4.06 21.35 -10.30
N LYS A 481 4.63 21.38 -9.07
CA LYS A 481 6.03 21.00 -8.82
C LYS A 481 6.32 19.60 -9.35
N MET A 482 5.44 18.65 -9.11
CA MET A 482 5.60 17.25 -9.54
C MET A 482 5.43 17.07 -11.05
N MET A 483 4.40 17.69 -11.65
CA MET A 483 4.07 17.47 -13.06
C MET A 483 4.94 18.29 -14.03
N GLY A 484 5.51 19.39 -13.56
CA GLY A 484 6.37 20.25 -14.37
C GLY A 484 5.63 21.09 -15.43
N PRO A 485 6.38 21.76 -16.36
CA PRO A 485 5.83 22.80 -17.23
C PRO A 485 4.95 22.28 -18.38
N ALA A 486 4.96 20.96 -18.66
CA ALA A 486 4.16 20.36 -19.71
C ALA A 486 2.70 20.10 -19.32
N VAL A 487 2.33 20.34 -18.06
CA VAL A 487 0.95 20.16 -17.57
C VAL A 487 0.38 21.48 -17.11
N ILE A 488 -0.82 21.80 -17.58
CA ILE A 488 -1.62 22.94 -17.09
C ILE A 488 -2.39 22.46 -15.87
N ASN A 489 -2.03 23.00 -14.72
CA ASN A 489 -2.66 22.72 -13.42
C ASN A 489 -3.06 24.06 -12.81
N ASP A 490 -4.35 24.34 -12.81
CA ASP A 490 -4.92 25.63 -12.43
C ASP A 490 -6.19 25.45 -11.56
N GLU A 491 -7.01 26.51 -11.45
CA GLU A 491 -8.23 26.51 -10.65
C GLU A 491 -9.22 25.37 -10.97
N ARG A 492 -9.15 24.82 -12.20
CA ARG A 492 -10.00 23.70 -12.65
C ARG A 492 -9.68 22.35 -12.00
N SER A 493 -8.64 22.31 -11.16
CA SER A 493 -8.23 21.13 -10.39
C SER A 493 -7.93 21.46 -8.91
N SER A 494 -8.16 22.71 -8.51
CA SER A 494 -7.70 23.24 -7.22
C SER A 494 -8.40 22.64 -6.01
N SER A 495 -9.61 22.10 -6.16
CA SER A 495 -10.39 21.48 -5.08
C SER A 495 -10.28 19.96 -5.01
N CYS A 496 -9.48 19.33 -5.90
CA CYS A 496 -9.30 17.88 -5.94
C CYS A 496 -8.51 17.31 -4.75
N TRP A 497 -8.01 18.13 -3.83
CA TRP A 497 -7.44 17.66 -2.56
C TRP A 497 -8.49 16.95 -1.67
N ALA A 498 -9.75 17.39 -1.75
CA ALA A 498 -10.85 16.81 -0.98
C ALA A 498 -11.18 15.35 -1.38
N ASP A 499 -10.71 14.91 -2.55
CA ASP A 499 -10.86 13.57 -3.09
C ASP A 499 -9.86 12.54 -2.49
N VAL A 500 -8.92 12.97 -1.65
CA VAL A 500 -7.87 12.10 -1.12
C VAL A 500 -8.08 11.86 0.37
N PRO A 501 -8.84 10.82 0.78
CA PRO A 501 -9.19 10.58 2.18
C PRO A 501 -7.97 10.31 3.07
N HIS A 502 -6.85 9.80 2.54
CA HIS A 502 -5.61 9.56 3.28
C HIS A 502 -5.09 10.81 3.98
N LEU A 503 -5.19 11.99 3.33
CA LEU A 503 -4.72 13.27 3.88
C LEU A 503 -5.43 13.66 5.19
N LEU A 504 -6.61 13.08 5.44
CA LEU A 504 -7.42 13.36 6.62
C LEU A 504 -7.45 12.18 7.60
N LYS A 505 -7.68 10.96 7.08
CA LYS A 505 -7.87 9.76 7.91
C LYS A 505 -6.56 9.22 8.46
N THR A 506 -5.47 9.39 7.71
CA THR A 506 -4.14 8.85 8.06
C THR A 506 -3.02 9.83 7.68
N PRO A 507 -2.92 10.98 8.35
CA PRO A 507 -1.93 12.00 8.01
C PRO A 507 -0.51 11.45 7.87
N PHE A 508 0.20 11.90 6.82
CA PHE A 508 1.56 11.50 6.47
C PHE A 508 1.73 10.00 6.14
N TYR A 509 0.65 9.30 5.83
CA TYR A 509 0.74 7.90 5.36
C TYR A 509 1.35 7.80 3.95
N VAL A 510 1.10 8.82 3.10
CA VAL A 510 1.33 8.78 1.65
C VAL A 510 2.78 8.52 1.26
N TYR A 511 3.78 9.04 1.99
CA TYR A 511 5.19 8.75 1.67
C TYR A 511 5.54 7.26 1.79
N GLY A 512 4.78 6.49 2.55
CA GLY A 512 4.98 5.04 2.70
C GLY A 512 4.88 4.30 1.36
N TYR A 513 4.01 4.75 0.45
CA TYR A 513 3.93 4.20 -0.91
C TYR A 513 5.21 4.48 -1.71
N ALA A 514 5.69 5.73 -1.69
CA ALA A 514 6.94 6.11 -2.34
C ALA A 514 8.14 5.38 -1.72
N TYR A 515 8.13 5.18 -0.40
CA TYR A 515 9.15 4.39 0.30
C TYR A 515 9.21 2.95 -0.24
N GLY A 516 8.09 2.24 -0.27
CA GLY A 516 8.02 0.85 -0.74
C GLY A 516 8.49 0.71 -2.19
N GLU A 517 7.96 1.55 -3.10
CA GLU A 517 8.34 1.52 -4.52
C GLU A 517 9.83 1.87 -4.73
N CYS A 518 10.35 2.95 -4.12
CA CYS A 518 11.74 3.34 -4.30
C CYS A 518 12.72 2.39 -3.62
N MET A 519 12.39 1.86 -2.43
CA MET A 519 13.23 0.88 -1.73
C MET A 519 13.37 -0.38 -2.57
N THR A 520 12.26 -0.91 -3.05
CA THR A 520 12.25 -2.12 -3.86
C THR A 520 12.91 -1.91 -5.22
N SER A 521 12.66 -0.77 -5.87
CA SER A 521 13.33 -0.40 -7.12
C SER A 521 14.86 -0.32 -6.94
N SER A 522 15.33 0.22 -5.81
CA SER A 522 16.76 0.31 -5.50
C SER A 522 17.36 -1.08 -5.27
N LEU A 523 16.70 -1.95 -4.49
CA LEU A 523 17.12 -3.33 -4.30
C LEU A 523 17.14 -4.10 -5.64
N TYR A 524 16.12 -3.90 -6.46
CA TYR A 524 16.05 -4.54 -7.77
C TYR A 524 17.17 -4.08 -8.70
N GLN A 525 17.50 -2.77 -8.70
CA GLN A 525 18.64 -2.25 -9.48
C GLN A 525 19.96 -2.83 -8.99
N VAL A 526 20.17 -2.93 -7.67
CA VAL A 526 21.36 -3.57 -7.08
C VAL A 526 21.48 -5.03 -7.50
N TYR A 527 20.36 -5.77 -7.54
CA TYR A 527 20.31 -7.12 -8.09
C TYR A 527 20.72 -7.15 -9.56
N LYS A 528 20.16 -6.27 -10.40
CA LYS A 528 20.46 -6.18 -11.84
C LYS A 528 21.92 -5.84 -12.13
N ASP A 529 22.54 -5.03 -11.30
CA ASP A 529 23.95 -4.64 -11.41
C ASP A 529 24.92 -5.81 -11.10
N GLY A 530 24.44 -6.87 -10.44
CA GLY A 530 25.23 -8.05 -10.12
C GLY A 530 26.39 -7.81 -9.14
N LYS A 531 26.37 -6.66 -8.40
CA LYS A 531 27.49 -6.25 -7.54
C LYS A 531 27.52 -6.98 -6.20
N ILE A 532 26.43 -7.60 -5.79
CA ILE A 532 26.30 -8.30 -4.51
C ILE A 532 26.29 -9.80 -4.76
N ALA A 533 27.31 -10.49 -4.26
CA ALA A 533 27.37 -11.95 -4.30
C ALA A 533 26.20 -12.55 -3.50
N ASP A 534 25.62 -13.64 -4.01
CA ASP A 534 24.53 -14.39 -3.39
C ASP A 534 23.30 -13.53 -3.04
N PHE A 535 23.00 -12.51 -3.87
CA PHE A 535 21.86 -11.60 -3.64
C PHE A 535 20.54 -12.37 -3.38
N PRO A 536 20.13 -13.39 -4.17
CA PRO A 536 18.89 -14.11 -3.91
C PRO A 536 18.86 -14.78 -2.53
N LYS A 537 19.96 -15.34 -2.07
CA LYS A 537 20.07 -15.94 -0.73
C LYS A 537 19.88 -14.88 0.36
N LYS A 538 20.61 -13.77 0.28
CA LYS A 538 20.47 -12.65 1.24
C LYS A 538 19.06 -12.08 1.25
N TYR A 539 18.43 -12.00 0.07
CA TYR A 539 17.07 -11.51 -0.06
C TYR A 539 16.06 -12.43 0.65
N LYS A 540 16.16 -13.74 0.47
CA LYS A 540 15.33 -14.71 1.21
C LYS A 540 15.57 -14.66 2.72
N GLU A 541 16.83 -14.53 3.15
CA GLU A 541 17.18 -14.40 4.57
C GLU A 541 16.59 -13.11 5.16
N MET A 542 16.55 -12.03 4.38
CA MET A 542 15.88 -10.77 4.77
C MET A 542 14.36 -10.99 4.93
N LEU A 543 13.70 -11.58 3.94
CA LEU A 543 12.26 -11.84 3.99
C LEU A 543 11.90 -12.79 5.15
N ALA A 544 12.71 -13.80 5.40
CA ALA A 544 12.49 -14.77 6.50
C ALA A 544 12.52 -14.12 7.90
N LYS A 545 13.04 -12.92 8.05
CA LYS A 545 12.99 -12.17 9.32
C LYS A 545 11.60 -11.61 9.63
N GLY A 546 10.76 -11.41 8.62
CA GLY A 546 9.44 -10.79 8.82
C GLY A 546 9.56 -9.45 9.56
N ALA A 547 8.74 -9.28 10.61
CA ALA A 547 8.72 -8.09 11.46
C ALA A 547 9.73 -8.11 12.62
N THR A 548 10.70 -9.04 12.65
CA THR A 548 11.62 -9.20 13.79
C THR A 548 12.79 -8.23 13.75
N GLU A 549 12.91 -7.40 12.72
CA GLU A 549 13.98 -6.42 12.60
C GLU A 549 13.48 -5.13 11.93
N ARG A 550 14.05 -4.00 12.30
CA ARG A 550 13.72 -2.69 11.73
C ARG A 550 14.05 -2.62 10.23
N PRO A 551 13.28 -1.87 9.41
CA PRO A 551 13.51 -1.77 7.97
C PRO A 551 14.94 -1.34 7.59
N ASP A 552 15.52 -0.37 8.33
CA ASP A 552 16.87 0.12 8.09
C ASP A 552 17.96 -0.92 8.37
N LYS A 553 17.72 -1.84 9.30
CA LYS A 553 18.66 -2.91 9.64
C LYS A 553 18.58 -4.08 8.64
N LEU A 554 17.40 -4.33 8.06
CA LEU A 554 17.18 -5.38 7.08
C LEU A 554 18.10 -5.25 5.85
N LEU A 555 18.51 -4.02 5.49
CA LEU A 555 19.34 -3.75 4.32
C LEU A 555 20.86 -3.77 4.60
N LYS A 556 21.29 -3.84 5.87
CA LYS A 556 22.71 -3.90 6.23
C LYS A 556 23.48 -5.07 5.60
N PRO A 557 22.91 -6.30 5.49
CA PRO A 557 23.61 -7.42 4.84
C PRO A 557 23.92 -7.17 3.36
N PHE A 558 23.25 -6.22 2.72
CA PHE A 558 23.50 -5.80 1.35
C PHE A 558 24.52 -4.65 1.25
N GLY A 559 25.00 -4.12 2.39
CA GLY A 559 25.87 -2.94 2.43
C GLY A 559 25.15 -1.64 2.05
N LEU A 560 23.81 -1.62 2.17
CA LEU A 560 22.95 -0.49 1.77
C LEU A 560 22.52 0.31 3.00
N ASP A 561 22.45 1.64 2.83
CA ASP A 561 22.08 2.60 3.87
C ASP A 561 20.93 3.48 3.35
N VAL A 562 19.72 3.24 3.85
CA VAL A 562 18.51 3.98 3.47
C VAL A 562 18.51 5.44 3.94
N SER A 563 19.39 5.82 4.87
CA SER A 563 19.54 7.22 5.29
C SER A 563 20.33 8.07 4.28
N LYS A 564 20.89 7.45 3.24
CA LYS A 564 21.71 8.11 2.22
C LYS A 564 20.94 8.30 0.92
N PRO A 565 20.95 9.49 0.30
CA PRO A 565 20.33 9.73 -1.00
C PRO A 565 20.79 8.77 -2.10
N ASP A 566 22.05 8.34 -2.09
CA ASP A 566 22.62 7.45 -3.10
C ASP A 566 21.92 6.08 -3.18
N PHE A 567 21.33 5.62 -2.07
CA PHE A 567 20.49 4.42 -2.10
C PHE A 567 19.23 4.64 -2.96
N TRP A 568 18.51 5.72 -2.72
CA TRP A 568 17.25 6.04 -3.41
C TRP A 568 17.47 6.37 -4.90
N LYS A 569 18.59 7.02 -5.22
CA LYS A 569 18.97 7.37 -6.60
C LYS A 569 19.14 6.16 -7.51
N GLN A 570 19.42 4.97 -6.99
CA GLN A 570 19.50 3.74 -7.79
C GLN A 570 18.14 3.36 -8.37
N GLY A 571 17.09 3.29 -7.56
CA GLY A 571 15.73 3.00 -8.02
C GLY A 571 15.18 4.10 -8.92
N LEU A 572 15.40 5.37 -8.58
CA LEU A 572 15.01 6.52 -9.40
C LEU A 572 15.76 6.53 -10.76
N GLY A 573 17.01 6.07 -10.80
CA GLY A 573 17.77 5.87 -12.02
C GLY A 573 17.15 4.82 -12.94
N MET A 574 16.63 3.73 -12.37
CA MET A 574 15.89 2.73 -13.13
C MET A 574 14.60 3.32 -13.74
N MET A 575 13.85 4.12 -12.96
CA MET A 575 12.64 4.80 -13.45
C MET A 575 12.97 5.77 -14.59
N LYS A 576 14.07 6.52 -14.48
CA LYS A 576 14.60 7.34 -15.59
C LYS A 576 14.88 6.49 -16.84
N GLY A 577 15.47 5.30 -16.67
CA GLY A 577 15.72 4.37 -17.78
C GLY A 577 14.44 3.93 -18.51
N TYR A 578 13.29 3.86 -17.84
CA TYR A 578 12.01 3.62 -18.50
C TYR A 578 11.58 4.81 -19.37
N VAL A 579 11.76 6.04 -18.88
CA VAL A 579 11.50 7.26 -19.66
C VAL A 579 12.41 7.34 -20.90
N ASP A 580 13.72 7.05 -20.75
CA ASP A 580 14.68 7.03 -21.85
C ASP A 580 14.24 6.04 -22.94
N ARG A 581 13.76 4.85 -22.58
CA ARG A 581 13.23 3.85 -23.53
C ARG A 581 11.94 4.29 -24.22
N LEU A 582 11.04 4.96 -23.48
CA LEU A 582 9.81 5.52 -24.05
C LEU A 582 10.12 6.61 -25.08
N GLU A 583 11.11 7.47 -24.83
CA GLU A 583 11.58 8.46 -25.78
C GLU A 583 12.10 7.83 -27.08
N GLN A 584 12.91 6.77 -26.94
CA GLN A 584 13.45 6.02 -28.08
C GLN A 584 12.37 5.37 -28.95
N LEU A 585 11.30 4.85 -28.34
CA LEU A 585 10.19 4.20 -29.04
C LEU A 585 9.17 5.20 -29.64
N THR A 586 9.18 6.46 -29.19
CA THR A 586 8.22 7.49 -29.63
C THR A 586 8.26 7.80 -31.15
N PRO A 587 9.43 7.92 -31.83
CA PRO A 587 9.48 8.22 -33.26
C PRO A 587 8.75 7.21 -34.15
N ASP A 588 8.87 5.90 -33.83
CA ASP A 588 8.25 4.83 -34.63
C ASP A 588 6.72 4.88 -34.59
N LEU A 589 6.15 5.39 -33.49
CA LEU A 589 4.71 5.51 -33.31
C LEU A 589 4.12 6.73 -34.02
N THR A 590 4.87 7.83 -34.08
CA THR A 590 4.44 9.07 -34.78
C THR A 590 4.49 8.93 -36.30
N GLN A 591 5.47 8.22 -36.85
CA GLN A 591 5.55 7.94 -38.28
C GLN A 591 4.40 7.05 -38.76
N ASN A 592 4.01 6.05 -38.01
CA ASN A 592 2.89 5.17 -38.31
C ASN A 592 1.52 5.87 -38.24
N ARG A 593 1.33 6.90 -37.40
CA ARG A 593 0.10 7.72 -37.36
C ARG A 593 -0.03 8.57 -38.63
N ASN A 594 1.03 9.22 -39.05
CA ASN A 594 1.02 10.02 -40.28
C ASN A 594 0.73 9.17 -41.53
N ALA A 595 1.27 7.95 -41.59
CA ALA A 595 0.98 7.01 -42.68
C ALA A 595 -0.50 6.51 -42.65
N ALA A 596 -1.11 6.32 -41.47
CA ALA A 596 -2.51 5.90 -41.35
C ALA A 596 -3.48 7.04 -41.70
N VAL A 597 -3.20 8.27 -41.29
CA VAL A 597 -4.00 9.47 -41.63
C VAL A 597 -3.93 9.74 -43.15
N ILE A 598 -2.76 9.60 -43.78
CA ILE A 598 -2.58 9.75 -45.23
C ILE A 598 -3.32 8.63 -46.00
N LYS A 599 -3.40 7.41 -45.46
CA LYS A 599 -4.21 6.34 -46.07
C LYS A 599 -5.71 6.59 -45.94
N GLN A 600 -6.21 7.09 -44.81
CA GLN A 600 -7.62 7.43 -44.66
C GLN A 600 -8.06 8.61 -45.52
N SER A 601 -7.23 9.65 -45.66
CA SER A 601 -7.53 10.77 -46.55
C SER A 601 -7.54 10.39 -48.05
N ARG A 602 -6.80 9.34 -48.43
CA ARG A 602 -6.82 8.80 -49.82
C ARG A 602 -8.00 7.86 -50.08
N THR A 603 -8.66 7.32 -49.06
CA THR A 603 -9.84 6.43 -49.20
C THR A 603 -11.16 7.20 -49.18
N VAL A 604 -11.18 8.43 -48.67
CA VAL A 604 -12.37 9.31 -48.64
C VAL A 604 -12.44 10.24 -49.89
N GLY A 605 -11.40 10.23 -50.73
CA GLY A 605 -11.29 11.02 -51.96
C GLY A 605 -11.41 10.20 -53.27
N ARG A 606 -12.08 9.02 -53.20
CA ARG A 606 -12.49 8.28 -54.41
C ARG A 606 -13.97 7.98 -54.41
#